data_86a6bfcf16950fc69c9a7a17ef9d5b06
#
_entry.id   86a6bfcf16950fc69c9a7a17ef9d5b06
#
_cell.length_a   1.000
_cell.length_b   1.000
_cell.length_c   1.000
_cell.angle_alpha   90.00
_cell.angle_beta   90.00
_cell.angle_gamma   90.00
#
_symmetry.space_group_name_H-M   'P 1'
#
loop_
_entity.id
_entity.type
_entity.pdbx_description
1 polymer ?
#
loop_
_entity_poly.entity_id
_entity_poly.type
_entity_poly.pdbx_seq_one_letter_code
_entity_poly.pdbx_strand_id
1 'polypeptide(L)'
;MRPDYFSNNSESLRIEDLAITEICKEVQTPFYIYSQASIEAAANSYLKNASDSDLICYSVKANSNINLLKILAQLGMGFDVVSVGELKRALKAGAKADKIVFSGVGKSVTDLTFAAEQGIYSINIESHHEIELLKDLPNKPRISLRINPDTVSYTHLRAHETYVH
;
A
#
# COMPACT_ATOMS: atom_id res chain seq x y z
N MET A 1 23.67 8.29 -6.43
CA MET A 1 22.97 9.14 -7.40
C MET A 1 21.66 8.41 -7.74
N ARG A 2 20.49 9.04 -7.58
CA ARG A 2 19.22 8.40 -8.03
C ARG A 2 19.23 8.45 -9.56
N PRO A 3 18.90 7.35 -10.26
CA PRO A 3 18.75 7.39 -11.71
C PRO A 3 17.69 8.43 -12.10
N ASP A 4 17.97 9.18 -13.16
CA ASP A 4 17.03 10.19 -13.68
C ASP A 4 15.97 9.47 -14.52
N TYR A 5 14.93 8.95 -13.83
CA TYR A 5 13.79 8.33 -14.51
C TYR A 5 12.94 9.34 -15.29
N PHE A 6 13.06 10.62 -14.92
CA PHE A 6 12.46 11.76 -15.61
C PHE A 6 13.59 12.67 -16.03
N SER A 7 13.75 12.89 -17.32
CA SER A 7 14.77 13.77 -17.87
C SER A 7 14.12 14.87 -18.71
N ASN A 8 14.70 16.06 -18.65
CA ASN A 8 14.33 17.18 -19.49
C ASN A 8 15.56 17.61 -20.26
N ASN A 9 15.65 17.20 -21.52
CA ASN A 9 16.63 17.75 -22.43
C ASN A 9 16.01 18.94 -23.20
N SER A 10 16.83 19.69 -23.92
CA SER A 10 16.40 20.91 -24.65
C SER A 10 15.24 20.66 -25.64
N GLU A 11 14.92 19.42 -25.96
CA GLU A 11 13.94 19.07 -26.98
C GLU A 11 12.63 18.48 -26.40
N SER A 12 12.69 17.72 -25.31
CA SER A 12 11.49 17.09 -24.73
C SER A 12 11.67 16.61 -23.30
N LEU A 13 10.58 16.62 -22.55
CA LEU A 13 10.44 15.89 -21.30
C LEU A 13 10.29 14.39 -21.62
N ARG A 14 11.08 13.57 -20.96
CA ARG A 14 11.08 12.10 -21.12
C ARG A 14 10.81 11.41 -19.80
N ILE A 15 10.19 10.23 -19.88
CA ILE A 15 10.11 9.27 -18.81
C ILE A 15 10.72 7.96 -19.28
N GLU A 16 11.78 7.52 -18.59
CA GLU A 16 12.61 6.42 -19.06
C GLU A 16 13.03 6.68 -20.53
N ASP A 17 12.72 5.76 -21.44
CA ASP A 17 13.08 5.89 -22.85
C ASP A 17 11.99 6.55 -23.72
N LEU A 18 10.86 6.98 -23.14
CA LEU A 18 9.72 7.53 -23.88
C LEU A 18 9.66 9.05 -23.77
N ALA A 19 9.47 9.74 -24.90
CA ALA A 19 9.14 11.16 -24.90
C ALA A 19 7.67 11.36 -24.49
N ILE A 20 7.40 12.34 -23.61
CA ILE A 20 6.02 12.65 -23.19
C ILE A 20 5.15 13.02 -24.39
N THR A 21 5.72 13.68 -25.39
CA THR A 21 5.01 14.03 -26.64
C THR A 21 4.51 12.82 -27.41
N GLU A 22 5.19 11.68 -27.33
CA GLU A 22 4.70 10.43 -27.94
C GLU A 22 3.55 9.84 -27.16
N ILE A 23 3.63 9.86 -25.83
CA ILE A 23 2.54 9.39 -24.97
C ILE A 23 1.27 10.22 -25.19
N CYS A 24 1.40 11.54 -25.38
CA CYS A 24 0.28 12.43 -25.67
C CYS A 24 -0.44 12.18 -27.00
N LYS A 25 0.17 11.41 -27.91
CA LYS A 25 -0.51 10.98 -29.14
C LYS A 25 -1.49 9.84 -28.90
N GLU A 26 -1.21 9.00 -27.88
CA GLU A 26 -2.00 7.80 -27.54
C GLU A 26 -2.98 8.05 -26.38
N VAL A 27 -2.62 8.96 -25.46
CA VAL A 27 -3.39 9.21 -24.24
C VAL A 27 -3.79 10.68 -24.16
N GLN A 28 -5.10 10.93 -24.01
CA GLN A 28 -5.61 12.29 -23.85
C GLN A 28 -5.26 12.88 -22.48
N THR A 29 -4.79 14.12 -22.47
CA THR A 29 -4.55 14.88 -21.22
C THR A 29 -5.86 15.32 -20.56
N PRO A 30 -5.89 15.45 -19.20
CA PRO A 30 -4.79 15.23 -18.26
C PRO A 30 -4.61 13.75 -17.88
N PHE A 31 -3.37 13.31 -17.60
CA PHE A 31 -3.07 11.96 -17.12
C PHE A 31 -1.89 11.98 -16.14
N TYR A 32 -1.78 10.91 -15.34
CA TYR A 32 -0.62 10.65 -14.50
C TYR A 32 0.29 9.61 -15.15
N ILE A 33 1.60 9.82 -15.05
CA ILE A 33 2.61 8.88 -15.53
C ILE A 33 3.43 8.40 -14.34
N TYR A 34 3.69 7.10 -14.31
CA TYR A 34 4.53 6.44 -13.33
C TYR A 34 5.65 5.68 -14.04
N SER A 35 6.90 5.88 -13.60
CA SER A 35 8.04 5.09 -14.08
C SER A 35 8.05 3.75 -13.34
N GLN A 36 8.02 2.65 -14.08
CA GLN A 36 8.16 1.31 -13.52
C GLN A 36 9.53 1.14 -12.85
N ALA A 37 10.59 1.55 -13.52
CA ALA A 37 11.95 1.46 -13.00
C ALA A 37 12.13 2.25 -11.70
N SER A 38 11.47 3.43 -11.58
CA SER A 38 11.48 4.20 -10.33
C SER A 38 10.76 3.47 -9.18
N ILE A 39 9.61 2.84 -9.46
CA ILE A 39 8.85 2.05 -8.49
C ILE A 39 9.68 0.86 -8.01
N GLU A 40 10.28 0.12 -8.95
CA GLU A 40 11.12 -1.04 -8.66
C GLU A 40 12.36 -0.66 -7.84
N ALA A 41 13.03 0.43 -8.20
CA ALA A 41 14.18 0.91 -7.46
C ALA A 41 13.83 1.35 -6.04
N ALA A 42 12.70 2.05 -5.87
CA ALA A 42 12.20 2.43 -4.55
C ALA A 42 11.88 1.20 -3.69
N ALA A 43 11.12 0.24 -4.22
CA ALA A 43 10.79 -1.00 -3.52
C ALA A 43 12.04 -1.78 -3.13
N ASN A 44 12.97 -1.96 -4.07
CA ASN A 44 14.23 -2.67 -3.84
C ASN A 44 15.12 -1.99 -2.80
N SER A 45 15.04 -0.66 -2.64
CA SER A 45 15.80 0.05 -1.60
C SER A 45 15.38 -0.35 -0.19
N TYR A 46 14.10 -0.70 0.03
CA TYR A 46 13.60 -1.24 1.28
C TYR A 46 13.93 -2.73 1.43
N LEU A 47 13.63 -3.52 0.38
CA LEU A 47 13.81 -4.97 0.42
C LEU A 47 15.26 -5.39 0.67
N LYS A 48 16.23 -4.67 0.11
CA LYS A 48 17.66 -4.94 0.30
C LYS A 48 18.15 -4.73 1.74
N ASN A 49 17.45 -3.92 2.52
CA ASN A 49 17.80 -3.60 3.89
C ASN A 49 16.94 -4.35 4.91
N ALA A 50 15.97 -5.15 4.44
CA ALA A 50 15.12 -5.99 5.26
C ALA A 50 15.82 -7.33 5.53
N SER A 51 15.61 -7.88 6.72
CA SER A 51 15.98 -9.26 7.06
C SER A 51 14.91 -10.25 6.57
N ASP A 52 15.21 -11.53 6.54
CA ASP A 52 14.26 -12.58 6.15
C ASP A 52 13.01 -12.63 7.05
N SER A 53 13.09 -12.10 8.26
CA SER A 53 11.96 -12.01 9.22
C SER A 53 11.08 -10.79 9.03
N ASP A 54 11.51 -9.81 8.22
CA ASP A 54 10.81 -8.54 8.05
C ASP A 54 9.78 -8.63 6.91
N LEU A 55 8.60 -8.07 7.14
CA LEU A 55 7.57 -7.91 6.13
C LEU A 55 7.46 -6.43 5.74
N ILE A 56 7.95 -6.09 4.56
CA ILE A 56 7.82 -4.74 4.01
C ILE A 56 6.51 -4.64 3.27
N CYS A 57 5.60 -3.81 3.77
CA CYS A 57 4.27 -3.62 3.20
C CYS A 57 4.14 -2.28 2.49
N TYR A 58 3.59 -2.32 1.28
CA TYR A 58 3.16 -1.12 0.57
C TYR A 58 1.74 -0.73 1.01
N SER A 59 1.54 0.54 1.37
CA SER A 59 0.21 1.04 1.75
C SER A 59 -0.61 1.36 0.50
N VAL A 60 -1.65 0.54 0.25
CA VAL A 60 -2.47 0.59 -0.98
C VAL A 60 -3.23 1.92 -1.11
N LYS A 61 -3.55 2.57 0.01
CA LYS A 61 -4.20 3.88 0.02
C LYS A 61 -3.40 4.98 -0.71
N ALA A 62 -2.08 4.82 -0.83
CA ALA A 62 -1.24 5.79 -1.53
C ALA A 62 -1.50 5.78 -3.04
N ASN A 63 -1.62 4.60 -3.65
CA ASN A 63 -2.04 4.41 -5.03
C ASN A 63 -2.51 2.98 -5.24
N SER A 64 -3.80 2.81 -5.48
CA SER A 64 -4.45 1.51 -5.67
C SER A 64 -4.51 1.05 -7.13
N ASN A 65 -3.71 1.64 -8.02
CA ASN A 65 -3.62 1.21 -9.41
C ASN A 65 -3.13 -0.25 -9.47
N ILE A 66 -3.94 -1.11 -10.10
CA ILE A 66 -3.69 -2.56 -10.09
C ILE A 66 -2.37 -2.95 -10.77
N ASN A 67 -1.92 -2.19 -11.79
CA ASN A 67 -0.65 -2.45 -12.46
C ASN A 67 0.53 -2.12 -11.55
N LEU A 68 0.44 -1.04 -10.77
CA LEU A 68 1.44 -0.70 -9.76
C LEU A 68 1.50 -1.79 -8.68
N LEU A 69 0.35 -2.21 -8.17
CA LEU A 69 0.28 -3.28 -7.17
C LEU A 69 0.86 -4.59 -7.71
N LYS A 70 0.65 -4.90 -9.00
CA LYS A 70 1.21 -6.08 -9.65
C LYS A 70 2.74 -6.06 -9.68
N ILE A 71 3.35 -4.92 -10.00
CA ILE A 71 4.81 -4.74 -9.96
C ILE A 71 5.33 -5.03 -8.56
N LEU A 72 4.73 -4.44 -7.54
CA LEU A 72 5.15 -4.63 -6.15
C LEU A 72 4.94 -6.06 -5.66
N ALA A 73 3.83 -6.71 -6.06
CA ALA A 73 3.59 -8.12 -5.75
C ALA A 73 4.64 -9.04 -6.36
N GLN A 74 5.05 -8.79 -7.61
CA GLN A 74 6.10 -9.54 -8.29
C GLN A 74 7.47 -9.39 -7.60
N LEU A 75 7.74 -8.24 -6.99
CA LEU A 75 8.94 -8.02 -6.18
C LEU A 75 8.87 -8.70 -4.80
N GLY A 76 7.73 -9.29 -4.46
CA GLY A 76 7.55 -10.01 -3.20
C GLY A 76 7.18 -9.14 -2.00
N MET A 77 6.81 -7.88 -2.21
CA MET A 77 6.33 -7.00 -1.15
C MET A 77 5.01 -7.48 -0.56
N GLY A 78 4.79 -7.15 0.71
CA GLY A 78 3.49 -7.20 1.36
C GLY A 78 2.65 -5.97 1.06
N PHE A 79 1.40 -5.99 1.55
CA PHE A 79 0.46 -4.88 1.35
C PHE A 79 -0.24 -4.54 2.66
N ASP A 80 -0.36 -3.23 2.93
CA ASP A 80 -1.21 -2.69 3.98
C ASP A 80 -2.47 -2.13 3.32
N VAL A 81 -3.62 -2.73 3.65
CA VAL A 81 -4.93 -2.39 3.09
C VAL A 81 -5.83 -1.81 4.18
N VAL A 82 -6.69 -0.87 3.83
CA VAL A 82 -7.61 -0.21 4.75
C VAL A 82 -9.09 -0.49 4.45
N SER A 83 -9.37 -1.32 3.46
CA SER A 83 -10.72 -1.74 3.10
C SER A 83 -10.70 -3.08 2.36
N VAL A 84 -11.85 -3.78 2.36
CA VAL A 84 -12.03 -5.00 1.54
C VAL A 84 -11.85 -4.72 0.05
N GLY A 85 -12.20 -3.52 -0.41
CA GLY A 85 -11.95 -3.11 -1.80
C GLY A 85 -10.47 -3.11 -2.15
N GLU A 86 -9.62 -2.59 -1.27
CA GLU A 86 -8.17 -2.63 -1.43
C GLU A 86 -7.61 -4.05 -1.29
N LEU A 87 -8.12 -4.84 -0.33
CA LEU A 87 -7.76 -6.25 -0.18
C LEU A 87 -8.02 -7.04 -1.46
N LYS A 88 -9.21 -6.90 -2.05
CA LYS A 88 -9.55 -7.55 -3.33
C LYS A 88 -8.63 -7.09 -4.46
N ARG A 89 -8.26 -5.81 -4.51
CA ARG A 89 -7.32 -5.28 -5.51
C ARG A 89 -5.93 -5.87 -5.34
N ALA A 90 -5.42 -5.93 -4.12
CA ALA A 90 -4.11 -6.52 -3.83
C ALA A 90 -4.07 -8.00 -4.23
N LEU A 91 -5.08 -8.78 -3.85
CA LEU A 91 -5.19 -10.19 -4.24
C LEU A 91 -5.28 -10.36 -5.76
N LYS A 92 -6.09 -9.54 -6.44
CA LYS A 92 -6.20 -9.55 -7.91
C LYS A 92 -4.88 -9.16 -8.60
N ALA A 93 -4.06 -8.33 -7.96
CA ALA A 93 -2.73 -7.97 -8.46
C ALA A 93 -1.68 -9.09 -8.27
N GLY A 94 -2.02 -10.17 -7.58
CA GLY A 94 -1.14 -11.31 -7.31
C GLY A 94 -0.41 -11.24 -5.97
N ALA A 95 -0.86 -10.38 -5.05
CA ALA A 95 -0.34 -10.36 -3.69
C ALA A 95 -0.62 -11.70 -2.98
N LYS A 96 0.36 -12.21 -2.24
CA LYS A 96 0.17 -13.36 -1.38
C LYS A 96 -0.64 -12.95 -0.15
N ALA A 97 -1.71 -13.67 0.17
CA ALA A 97 -2.58 -13.33 1.30
C ALA A 97 -1.80 -13.28 2.63
N ASP A 98 -0.89 -14.21 2.84
CA ASP A 98 -0.01 -14.29 4.02
C ASP A 98 1.00 -13.12 4.14
N LYS A 99 0.98 -12.18 3.20
CA LYS A 99 1.75 -10.93 3.22
C LYS A 99 0.87 -9.68 3.24
N ILE A 100 -0.41 -9.82 3.56
CA ILE A 100 -1.35 -8.69 3.60
C ILE A 100 -1.72 -8.39 5.06
N VAL A 101 -1.61 -7.13 5.44
CA VAL A 101 -2.05 -6.59 6.73
C VAL A 101 -3.30 -5.73 6.48
N PHE A 102 -4.34 -5.94 7.27
CA PHE A 102 -5.57 -5.15 7.18
C PHE A 102 -5.65 -4.14 8.32
N SER A 103 -5.44 -2.89 7.97
CA SER A 103 -5.52 -1.72 8.86
C SER A 103 -6.85 -0.98 8.67
N GLY A 104 -6.98 0.18 9.32
CA GLY A 104 -8.13 1.08 9.15
C GLY A 104 -9.21 0.90 10.21
N VAL A 105 -9.95 1.97 10.42
CA VAL A 105 -11.02 2.06 11.42
C VAL A 105 -12.36 1.56 10.86
N GLY A 106 -13.24 1.08 11.76
CA GLY A 106 -14.62 0.79 11.40
C GLY A 106 -14.81 -0.43 10.51
N LYS A 107 -14.00 -1.46 10.66
CA LYS A 107 -14.16 -2.73 9.95
C LYS A 107 -15.47 -3.39 10.39
N SER A 108 -16.32 -3.74 9.43
CA SER A 108 -17.55 -4.48 9.68
C SER A 108 -17.29 -5.98 9.90
N VAL A 109 -18.27 -6.70 10.42
CA VAL A 109 -18.21 -8.17 10.53
C VAL A 109 -17.92 -8.81 9.19
N THR A 110 -18.55 -8.33 8.13
CA THR A 110 -18.35 -8.85 6.77
C THR A 110 -16.93 -8.61 6.26
N ASP A 111 -16.34 -7.46 6.59
CA ASP A 111 -14.94 -7.16 6.22
C ASP A 111 -13.96 -8.08 6.95
N LEU A 112 -14.18 -8.27 8.26
CA LEU A 112 -13.35 -9.12 9.10
C LEU A 112 -13.46 -10.59 8.70
N THR A 113 -14.69 -11.06 8.42
CA THR A 113 -14.93 -12.42 7.95
C THR A 113 -14.22 -12.68 6.64
N PHE A 114 -14.40 -11.80 5.65
CA PHE A 114 -13.75 -11.92 4.35
C PHE A 114 -12.22 -11.96 4.50
N ALA A 115 -11.65 -11.05 5.29
CA ALA A 115 -10.20 -11.00 5.51
C ALA A 115 -9.66 -12.29 6.17
N ALA A 116 -10.38 -12.81 7.18
CA ALA A 116 -10.03 -14.05 7.85
C ALA A 116 -10.10 -15.27 6.91
N GLU A 117 -11.12 -15.34 6.04
CA GLU A 117 -11.29 -16.39 5.03
C GLU A 117 -10.16 -16.38 3.98
N GLN A 118 -9.63 -15.19 3.65
CA GLN A 118 -8.50 -15.09 2.74
C GLN A 118 -7.17 -15.53 3.37
N GLY A 119 -7.11 -15.72 4.67
CA GLY A 119 -5.88 -16.12 5.37
C GLY A 119 -4.78 -15.06 5.33
N ILE A 120 -5.17 -13.79 5.47
CA ILE A 120 -4.21 -12.68 5.45
C ILE A 120 -3.25 -12.74 6.65
N TYR A 121 -2.12 -12.01 6.55
CA TYR A 121 -1.06 -12.03 7.58
C TYR A 121 -1.58 -11.61 8.95
N SER A 122 -2.25 -10.45 9.04
CA SER A 122 -2.84 -9.98 10.29
C SER A 122 -3.90 -8.90 10.07
N ILE A 123 -4.76 -8.72 11.09
CA ILE A 123 -5.71 -7.63 11.18
C ILE A 123 -5.27 -6.69 12.31
N ASN A 124 -5.10 -5.41 11.99
CA ASN A 124 -4.81 -4.38 12.99
C ASN A 124 -6.11 -3.97 13.67
N ILE A 125 -6.15 -4.10 14.98
CA ILE A 125 -7.30 -3.76 15.83
C ILE A 125 -7.19 -2.32 16.29
N GLU A 126 -8.23 -1.54 16.07
CA GLU A 126 -8.28 -0.11 16.36
C GLU A 126 -9.32 0.25 17.43
N SER A 127 -10.16 -0.71 17.84
CA SER A 127 -11.19 -0.50 18.87
C SER A 127 -11.55 -1.77 19.61
N HIS A 128 -12.11 -1.62 20.85
CA HIS A 128 -12.69 -2.73 21.59
C HIS A 128 -13.84 -3.42 20.84
N HIS A 129 -14.63 -2.66 20.08
CA HIS A 129 -15.74 -3.22 19.31
C HIS A 129 -15.24 -4.23 18.27
N GLU A 130 -14.13 -3.95 17.59
CA GLU A 130 -13.52 -4.89 16.63
C GLU A 130 -13.07 -6.20 17.30
N ILE A 131 -12.60 -6.14 18.56
CA ILE A 131 -12.25 -7.35 19.33
C ILE A 131 -13.49 -8.22 19.57
N GLU A 132 -14.63 -7.61 19.93
CA GLU A 132 -15.87 -8.35 20.13
C GLU A 132 -16.32 -9.04 18.82
N LEU A 133 -16.27 -8.33 17.70
CA LEU A 133 -16.61 -8.90 16.39
C LEU A 133 -15.72 -10.09 16.01
N LEU A 134 -14.44 -10.06 16.38
CA LEU A 134 -13.51 -11.14 16.09
C LEU A 134 -13.75 -12.40 16.91
N LYS A 135 -14.40 -12.29 18.09
CA LYS A 135 -14.70 -13.44 18.94
C LYS A 135 -15.61 -14.46 18.27
N ASP A 136 -16.51 -13.99 17.41
CA ASP A 136 -17.52 -14.81 16.76
C ASP A 136 -17.09 -15.37 15.40
N LEU A 137 -15.89 -14.99 14.92
CA LEU A 137 -15.40 -15.49 13.63
C LEU A 137 -15.01 -16.96 13.73
N PRO A 138 -15.41 -17.79 12.74
CA PRO A 138 -15.06 -19.22 12.71
C PRO A 138 -13.55 -19.43 12.57
N ASN A 139 -12.89 -18.60 11.78
CA ASN A 139 -11.45 -18.59 11.60
C ASN A 139 -10.83 -17.45 12.41
N LYS A 140 -9.93 -17.77 13.33
CA LYS A 140 -9.25 -16.77 14.16
C LYS A 140 -8.06 -16.20 13.41
N PRO A 141 -8.13 -14.96 12.90
CA PRO A 141 -6.98 -14.33 12.24
C PRO A 141 -5.92 -13.97 13.26
N ARG A 142 -4.70 -13.79 12.80
CA ARG A 142 -3.65 -13.13 13.58
C ARG A 142 -4.02 -11.66 13.75
N ILE A 143 -3.88 -11.12 14.97
CA ILE A 143 -4.21 -9.73 15.27
C ILE A 143 -2.99 -8.95 15.75
N SER A 144 -2.99 -7.65 15.49
CA SER A 144 -2.08 -6.65 16.04
C SER A 144 -2.89 -5.53 16.67
N LEU A 145 -2.50 -5.05 17.84
CA LEU A 145 -3.15 -3.91 18.47
C LEU A 145 -2.46 -2.62 18.02
N ARG A 146 -3.24 -1.68 17.51
CA ARG A 146 -2.76 -0.33 17.24
C ARG A 146 -2.86 0.53 18.49
N ILE A 147 -1.71 1.01 18.94
CA ILE A 147 -1.61 1.93 20.07
C ILE A 147 -1.28 3.32 19.54
N ASN A 148 -2.14 4.28 19.81
CA ASN A 148 -1.85 5.70 19.58
C ASN A 148 -1.44 6.33 20.92
N PRO A 149 -0.14 6.45 21.22
CA PRO A 149 0.28 7.11 22.43
C PRO A 149 -0.08 8.60 22.33
N ASP A 150 -0.66 9.14 23.39
CA ASP A 150 -0.97 10.58 23.49
C ASP A 150 0.34 11.38 23.71
N THR A 151 1.21 11.31 22.73
CA THR A 151 2.48 12.04 22.71
C THR A 151 2.40 13.16 21.70
N VAL A 152 2.52 14.40 22.17
CA VAL A 152 2.67 15.56 21.29
C VAL A 152 4.04 15.49 20.63
N SER A 153 4.10 15.05 19.39
CA SER A 153 5.31 15.11 18.60
C SER A 153 5.48 16.53 18.05
N TYR A 154 6.38 17.32 18.63
CA TYR A 154 6.77 18.65 18.13
C TYR A 154 7.65 18.61 16.88
N THR A 155 7.54 17.63 16.05
CA THR A 155 8.23 17.64 14.75
C THR A 155 7.43 18.48 13.76
N HIS A 156 8.00 19.58 13.30
CA HIS A 156 7.43 20.54 12.32
C HIS A 156 7.09 19.95 10.92
N LEU A 157 6.98 18.67 10.77
CA LEU A 157 6.77 17.97 9.50
C LEU A 157 5.47 17.16 9.42
N ARG A 158 4.53 17.36 10.33
CA ARG A 158 3.17 16.86 10.10
C ARG A 158 2.43 17.84 9.20
N ALA A 159 2.12 17.41 7.97
CA ALA A 159 1.01 17.96 7.22
C ALA A 159 -0.21 18.00 8.16
N HIS A 160 -0.99 19.07 8.10
CA HIS A 160 -2.18 19.30 8.93
C HIS A 160 -3.14 18.09 8.88
N GLU A 161 -2.93 17.13 9.76
CA GLU A 161 -3.95 16.15 10.07
C GLU A 161 -4.93 16.83 11.00
N THR A 162 -6.16 17.01 10.52
CA THR A 162 -7.28 17.51 11.32
C THR A 162 -7.43 16.63 12.55
N TYR A 163 -7.35 17.25 13.73
CA TYR A 163 -7.74 16.63 14.99
C TYR A 163 -9.19 16.16 14.88
N VAL A 164 -9.43 14.89 14.96
CA VAL A 164 -10.75 14.34 15.26
C VAL A 164 -10.80 14.15 16.76
N HIS A 165 -11.55 15.02 17.41
CA HIS A 165 -11.91 14.84 18.83
C HIS A 165 -12.90 13.70 18.99
#